data_b453f2806d0200eca6d991fec3d0d2bd
#
_entry.id   b453f2806d0200eca6d991fec3d0d2bd
#
_cell.length_a   1.000
_cell.length_b   1.000
_cell.length_c   1.000
_cell.angle_alpha   90.00
_cell.angle_beta   90.00
_cell.angle_gamma   90.00
#
_symmetry.space_group_name_H-M   'P 1'
#
loop_
_entity.id
_entity.type
_entity.pdbx_description
1 polymer ?
#
loop_
_entity_poly.entity_id
_entity_poly.type
_entity_poly.pdbx_seq_one_letter_code
_entity_poly.pdbx_strand_id
1 'polypeptide(L)'
;MRQRLLKFVIAAAMAVSVLPAASAAAELEPTLVADINPGPSSSYSYDHFEFGGKLLFAANGGSGFDLYSFNGRKTSKVADLSESGNMEGPYDFTALGDWIYFGNYTDATGGELWRTDGTTTELVKDISPGEGSSWPGQFKAFGGNLYFEASTPGAGEELWKTDGTTTTQVQDLYPGTTSSYPEDLTVFNDRLYFSASSAASGNELF
;
A
#
# COMPACT_ATOMS: atom_id res chain seq x y z
N MET A 1 88.52 20.77 32.77
CA MET A 1 87.17 21.07 32.27
C MET A 1 86.62 19.81 31.64
N ARG A 2 85.66 19.16 32.28
CA ARG A 2 85.05 17.93 31.76
C ARG A 2 83.62 18.29 31.30
N GLN A 3 83.32 18.26 30.04
CA GLN A 3 81.99 18.40 29.50
C GLN A 3 81.22 17.07 29.64
N ARG A 4 80.10 17.10 30.30
CA ARG A 4 79.17 15.98 30.39
C ARG A 4 78.21 16.06 29.21
N LEU A 5 78.26 15.05 28.30
CA LEU A 5 77.23 14.86 27.31
C LEU A 5 75.93 14.33 27.95
N LEU A 6 74.89 15.07 27.80
CA LEU A 6 73.52 14.67 28.19
C LEU A 6 72.94 13.87 27.03
N LYS A 7 72.68 12.58 27.21
CA LYS A 7 71.98 11.74 26.25
C LYS A 7 70.49 11.91 26.44
N PHE A 8 69.80 12.52 25.49
CA PHE A 8 68.35 12.49 25.42
C PHE A 8 67.89 11.12 24.89
N VAL A 9 67.16 10.37 25.72
CA VAL A 9 66.42 9.18 25.31
C VAL A 9 65.02 9.65 24.89
N ILE A 10 64.74 9.61 23.59
CA ILE A 10 63.37 9.86 23.09
C ILE A 10 62.62 8.53 23.21
N ALA A 11 61.73 8.45 24.15
CA ALA A 11 60.76 7.34 24.22
C ALA A 11 59.66 7.59 23.18
N ALA A 12 59.63 6.82 22.11
CA ALA A 12 58.53 6.80 21.16
C ALA A 12 57.34 6.08 21.84
N ALA A 13 56.32 6.84 22.20
CA ALA A 13 55.05 6.27 22.62
C ALA A 13 54.32 5.74 21.38
N MET A 14 54.25 4.44 21.24
CA MET A 14 53.35 3.81 20.29
C MET A 14 51.90 3.99 20.74
N ALA A 15 51.17 4.89 20.10
CA ALA A 15 49.73 4.97 20.26
C ALA A 15 49.10 3.72 19.60
N VAL A 16 48.68 2.77 20.43
CA VAL A 16 47.80 1.67 19.98
C VAL A 16 46.43 2.28 19.78
N SER A 17 46.07 2.54 18.51
CA SER A 17 44.70 2.88 18.16
C SER A 17 43.84 1.62 18.33
N VAL A 18 43.10 1.55 19.43
CA VAL A 18 42.01 0.58 19.57
C VAL A 18 40.91 1.04 18.60
N LEU A 19 40.79 0.38 17.46
CA LEU A 19 39.63 0.54 16.63
C LEU A 19 38.42 0.12 17.46
N PRO A 20 37.34 0.92 17.50
CA PRO A 20 36.12 0.48 18.15
C PRO A 20 35.68 -0.83 17.50
N ALA A 21 35.44 -1.86 18.31
CA ALA A 21 34.83 -3.07 17.85
C ALA A 21 33.55 -2.70 17.09
N ALA A 22 33.41 -3.19 15.83
CA ALA A 22 32.17 -3.05 15.10
C ALA A 22 31.05 -3.53 16.03
N SER A 23 30.05 -2.68 16.29
CA SER A 23 28.88 -3.09 17.05
C SER A 23 28.31 -4.30 16.32
N ALA A 24 28.19 -5.44 16.99
CA ALA A 24 27.45 -6.57 16.46
C ALA A 24 26.08 -6.03 16.03
N ALA A 25 25.71 -6.24 14.77
CA ALA A 25 24.36 -5.93 14.32
C ALA A 25 23.41 -6.62 15.30
N ALA A 26 22.54 -5.85 15.94
CA ALA A 26 21.55 -6.42 16.84
C ALA A 26 20.79 -7.50 16.07
N GLU A 27 20.80 -8.72 16.56
CA GLU A 27 20.04 -9.81 15.97
C GLU A 27 18.56 -9.42 16.05
N LEU A 28 17.87 -9.40 14.89
CA LEU A 28 16.46 -9.03 14.84
C LEU A 28 15.64 -10.22 15.34
N GLU A 29 15.20 -10.12 16.58
CA GLU A 29 14.29 -11.12 17.18
C GLU A 29 12.85 -10.73 16.84
N PRO A 30 12.09 -11.57 16.09
CA PRO A 30 10.70 -11.30 15.78
C PRO A 30 9.87 -11.38 17.06
N THR A 31 9.00 -10.39 17.28
CA THR A 31 8.07 -10.34 18.40
C THR A 31 6.64 -10.23 17.90
N LEU A 32 5.70 -10.93 18.55
CA LEU A 32 4.29 -10.81 18.25
C LEU A 32 3.80 -9.42 18.66
N VAL A 33 3.28 -8.64 17.68
CA VAL A 33 2.75 -7.30 17.90
C VAL A 33 1.34 -7.34 18.50
N ALA A 34 0.48 -8.23 17.99
CA ALA A 34 -0.88 -8.43 18.47
C ALA A 34 -1.41 -9.81 18.05
N ASP A 35 -2.17 -10.43 18.93
CA ASP A 35 -3.02 -11.57 18.61
C ASP A 35 -4.40 -11.04 18.18
N ILE A 36 -4.60 -10.84 16.88
CA ILE A 36 -5.80 -10.20 16.31
C ILE A 36 -6.99 -11.16 16.30
N ASN A 37 -6.71 -12.44 16.05
CA ASN A 37 -7.71 -13.52 16.13
C ASN A 37 -7.33 -14.46 17.30
N PRO A 38 -7.80 -14.17 18.53
CA PRO A 38 -7.32 -14.85 19.73
C PRO A 38 -7.48 -16.36 19.70
N GLY A 39 -6.38 -17.05 20.05
CA GLY A 39 -6.34 -18.52 20.10
C GLY A 39 -5.51 -19.14 18.96
N PRO A 40 -5.80 -20.39 18.55
CA PRO A 40 -5.02 -21.10 17.54
C PRO A 40 -5.35 -20.69 16.09
N SER A 41 -6.36 -19.84 15.87
CA SER A 41 -6.77 -19.38 14.55
C SER A 41 -5.84 -18.27 14.05
N SER A 42 -5.62 -18.24 12.73
CA SER A 42 -4.76 -17.23 12.10
C SER A 42 -5.53 -15.97 11.72
N SER A 43 -4.90 -14.81 11.86
CA SER A 43 -5.46 -13.55 11.38
C SER A 43 -5.11 -13.24 9.92
N TYR A 44 -4.12 -13.93 9.31
CA TYR A 44 -3.70 -13.77 7.92
C TYR A 44 -3.53 -12.30 7.51
N SER A 45 -2.78 -11.49 8.29
CA SER A 45 -2.59 -10.08 7.97
C SER A 45 -1.84 -9.88 6.64
N TYR A 46 -2.30 -8.95 5.80
CA TYR A 46 -1.71 -8.64 4.50
C TYR A 46 -1.89 -7.14 4.14
N ASP A 47 -1.32 -6.71 3.01
CA ASP A 47 -1.36 -5.34 2.50
C ASP A 47 -1.00 -4.29 3.54
N HIS A 48 0.22 -4.42 4.08
CA HIS A 48 0.72 -3.51 5.09
C HIS A 48 1.12 -2.17 4.46
N PHE A 49 0.48 -1.07 4.89
CA PHE A 49 0.67 0.26 4.35
C PHE A 49 0.94 1.29 5.45
N GLU A 50 2.05 2.04 5.34
CA GLU A 50 2.38 3.09 6.30
C GLU A 50 1.71 4.40 5.90
N PHE A 51 0.95 5.01 6.84
CA PHE A 51 0.30 6.30 6.64
C PHE A 51 0.11 7.04 7.95
N GLY A 52 0.51 8.31 7.98
CA GLY A 52 0.33 9.18 9.14
C GLY A 52 0.99 8.65 10.42
N GLY A 53 2.12 7.94 10.30
CA GLY A 53 2.83 7.33 11.43
C GLY A 53 2.13 6.10 12.02
N LYS A 54 1.22 5.50 11.28
CA LYS A 54 0.57 4.21 11.60
C LYS A 54 0.82 3.23 10.47
N LEU A 55 0.81 1.94 10.80
CA LEU A 55 0.73 0.85 9.86
C LEU A 55 -0.74 0.44 9.72
N LEU A 56 -1.31 0.55 8.52
CA LEU A 56 -2.63 0.00 8.18
C LEU A 56 -2.44 -1.35 7.52
N PHE A 57 -3.40 -2.25 7.70
CA PHE A 57 -3.35 -3.58 7.11
C PHE A 57 -4.72 -4.28 7.20
N ALA A 58 -4.95 -5.23 6.32
CA ALA A 58 -6.07 -6.13 6.39
C ALA A 58 -5.77 -7.30 7.33
N ALA A 59 -6.73 -7.74 8.13
CA ALA A 59 -6.60 -8.94 8.94
C ALA A 59 -7.97 -9.52 9.30
N ASN A 60 -8.00 -10.85 9.50
CA ASN A 60 -9.20 -11.56 9.94
C ASN A 60 -9.24 -11.61 11.47
N GLY A 61 -10.24 -10.95 12.07
CA GLY A 61 -10.48 -10.96 13.51
C GLY A 61 -11.41 -12.07 14.00
N GLY A 62 -11.74 -13.05 13.13
CA GLY A 62 -12.61 -14.19 13.43
C GLY A 62 -13.98 -14.13 12.75
N SER A 63 -14.40 -12.98 12.21
CA SER A 63 -15.66 -12.81 11.47
C SER A 63 -15.46 -12.58 9.97
N GLY A 64 -14.24 -12.34 9.51
CA GLY A 64 -13.83 -11.98 8.16
C GLY A 64 -12.69 -10.96 8.21
N PHE A 65 -12.28 -10.46 7.04
CA PHE A 65 -11.20 -9.49 6.94
C PHE A 65 -11.69 -8.06 7.14
N ASP A 66 -11.05 -7.36 8.05
CA ASP A 66 -11.32 -5.97 8.40
C ASP A 66 -10.08 -5.12 8.25
N LEU A 67 -10.27 -3.79 8.31
CA LEU A 67 -9.18 -2.84 8.33
C LEU A 67 -8.68 -2.59 9.75
N TYR A 68 -7.40 -2.81 9.97
CA TYR A 68 -6.70 -2.55 11.24
C TYR A 68 -5.61 -1.49 11.09
N SER A 69 -5.24 -0.89 12.22
CA SER A 69 -4.07 -0.02 12.33
C SER A 69 -3.22 -0.37 13.53
N PHE A 70 -1.90 -0.15 13.39
CA PHE A 70 -0.92 -0.23 14.47
C PHE A 70 -0.12 1.08 14.56
N ASN A 71 -0.05 1.68 15.75
CA ASN A 71 0.60 2.98 15.99
C ASN A 71 1.98 2.86 16.66
N GLY A 72 2.62 1.69 16.57
CA GLY A 72 3.87 1.37 17.27
C GLY A 72 3.69 0.87 18.70
N ARG A 73 2.47 0.89 19.26
CA ARG A 73 2.15 0.46 20.63
C ARG A 73 0.89 -0.38 20.74
N LYS A 74 -0.14 -0.04 19.97
CA LYS A 74 -1.46 -0.66 20.03
C LYS A 74 -2.00 -0.92 18.63
N THR A 75 -2.56 -2.11 18.43
CA THR A 75 -3.39 -2.46 17.28
C THR A 75 -4.85 -2.14 17.58
N SER A 76 -5.56 -1.60 16.60
CA SER A 76 -6.99 -1.24 16.70
C SER A 76 -7.69 -1.52 15.37
N LYS A 77 -8.93 -2.03 15.40
CA LYS A 77 -9.80 -2.09 14.23
C LYS A 77 -10.17 -0.65 13.84
N VAL A 78 -9.98 -0.30 12.57
CA VAL A 78 -10.32 1.00 11.98
C VAL A 78 -11.73 0.95 11.42
N ALA A 79 -12.06 -0.10 10.69
CA ALA A 79 -13.37 -0.33 10.12
C ALA A 79 -13.73 -1.81 10.15
N ASP A 80 -14.99 -2.09 10.40
CA ASP A 80 -15.62 -3.39 10.26
C ASP A 80 -16.15 -3.48 8.84
N LEU A 81 -15.39 -4.17 7.98
CA LEU A 81 -15.64 -4.26 6.54
C LEU A 81 -16.05 -5.67 6.12
N SER A 82 -15.89 -6.63 7.06
CA SER A 82 -16.24 -8.02 6.82
C SER A 82 -17.74 -8.22 6.95
N GLU A 83 -18.33 -8.86 5.95
CA GLU A 83 -19.65 -9.44 6.05
C GLU A 83 -19.51 -10.95 6.29
N SER A 84 -20.47 -11.55 6.99
CA SER A 84 -20.34 -12.93 7.45
C SER A 84 -20.17 -13.90 6.29
N GLY A 85 -19.03 -14.58 6.25
CA GLY A 85 -18.68 -15.59 5.25
C GLY A 85 -17.86 -15.11 4.09
N ASN A 86 -17.59 -13.80 3.95
CA ASN A 86 -16.71 -13.28 2.93
C ASN A 86 -15.25 -13.34 3.38
N MET A 87 -14.38 -13.89 2.51
CA MET A 87 -12.93 -13.99 2.70
C MET A 87 -12.18 -12.85 2.00
N GLU A 88 -12.90 -11.91 1.38
CA GLU A 88 -12.31 -10.78 0.65
C GLU A 88 -12.35 -9.55 1.55
N GLY A 89 -11.20 -9.02 1.89
CA GLY A 89 -11.03 -7.84 2.72
C GLY A 89 -10.46 -6.67 1.93
N PRO A 90 -10.13 -5.56 2.59
CA PRO A 90 -9.53 -4.41 1.95
C PRO A 90 -8.15 -4.76 1.35
N TYR A 91 -7.87 -4.27 0.12
CA TYR A 91 -6.65 -4.59 -0.63
C TYR A 91 -6.14 -3.39 -1.43
N ASP A 92 -4.85 -3.44 -1.80
CA ASP A 92 -4.16 -2.50 -2.71
C ASP A 92 -4.20 -1.04 -2.22
N PHE A 93 -3.70 -0.79 -1.01
CA PHE A 93 -3.73 0.54 -0.38
C PHE A 93 -2.85 1.57 -1.09
N THR A 94 -3.39 2.75 -1.37
CA THR A 94 -2.66 3.88 -1.96
C THR A 94 -3.12 5.21 -1.38
N ALA A 95 -2.18 6.09 -1.03
CA ALA A 95 -2.49 7.41 -0.49
C ALA A 95 -2.72 8.45 -1.58
N LEU A 96 -3.74 9.30 -1.40
CA LEU A 96 -3.96 10.55 -2.14
C LEU A 96 -4.42 11.64 -1.15
N GLY A 97 -3.58 12.64 -0.91
CA GLY A 97 -3.81 13.66 0.11
C GLY A 97 -3.89 13.05 1.51
N ASP A 98 -4.95 13.39 2.24
CA ASP A 98 -5.19 12.89 3.60
C ASP A 98 -5.98 11.57 3.64
N TRP A 99 -6.21 10.96 2.49
CA TRP A 99 -6.99 9.73 2.35
C TRP A 99 -6.13 8.57 1.83
N ILE A 100 -6.50 7.37 2.27
CA ILE A 100 -6.00 6.10 1.75
C ILE A 100 -7.14 5.44 0.99
N TYR A 101 -6.91 5.12 -0.26
CA TYR A 101 -7.85 4.43 -1.15
C TYR A 101 -7.50 2.96 -1.23
N PHE A 102 -8.52 2.12 -1.40
CA PHE A 102 -8.37 0.67 -1.47
C PHE A 102 -9.61 0.03 -2.12
N GLY A 103 -9.46 -1.16 -2.64
CA GLY A 103 -10.59 -2.00 -3.03
C GLY A 103 -11.16 -2.73 -1.81
N ASN A 104 -12.48 -2.86 -1.74
CA ASN A 104 -13.14 -3.68 -0.73
C ASN A 104 -14.46 -4.23 -1.24
N TYR A 105 -14.77 -5.46 -0.85
CA TYR A 105 -16.02 -6.12 -1.20
C TYR A 105 -17.03 -6.02 -0.06
N THR A 106 -18.30 -5.77 -0.41
CA THR A 106 -19.47 -5.94 0.48
C THR A 106 -20.60 -6.63 -0.27
N ASP A 107 -21.49 -7.34 0.42
CA ASP A 107 -22.65 -7.98 -0.21
C ASP A 107 -23.61 -6.96 -0.86
N ALA A 108 -23.60 -5.73 -0.36
CA ALA A 108 -24.48 -4.67 -0.84
C ALA A 108 -24.02 -4.01 -2.14
N THR A 109 -22.70 -3.92 -2.38
CA THR A 109 -22.12 -3.15 -3.49
C THR A 109 -21.17 -3.95 -4.35
N GLY A 110 -20.87 -5.21 -3.98
CA GLY A 110 -19.78 -5.95 -4.58
C GLY A 110 -18.40 -5.36 -4.25
N GLY A 111 -17.39 -5.68 -5.05
CA GLY A 111 -16.03 -5.16 -4.93
C GLY A 111 -15.91 -3.77 -5.56
N GLU A 112 -15.77 -2.73 -4.73
CA GLU A 112 -15.79 -1.32 -5.16
C GLU A 112 -14.68 -0.48 -4.54
N LEU A 113 -14.58 0.80 -4.96
CA LEU A 113 -13.58 1.75 -4.48
C LEU A 113 -13.99 2.36 -3.15
N TRP A 114 -13.16 2.17 -2.14
CA TRP A 114 -13.31 2.70 -0.79
C TRP A 114 -12.15 3.61 -0.41
N ARG A 115 -12.33 4.41 0.64
CA ARG A 115 -11.26 5.22 1.25
C ARG A 115 -11.41 5.32 2.75
N THR A 116 -10.28 5.63 3.42
CA THR A 116 -10.23 5.94 4.86
C THR A 116 -9.21 7.03 5.15
N ASP A 117 -9.45 7.84 6.18
CA ASP A 117 -8.47 8.74 6.80
C ASP A 117 -7.85 8.12 8.09
N GLY A 118 -8.14 6.84 8.35
CA GLY A 118 -7.78 6.13 9.58
C GLY A 118 -8.73 6.36 10.74
N THR A 119 -9.87 7.07 10.50
CA THR A 119 -10.96 7.33 11.46
C THR A 119 -12.30 7.08 10.80
N THR A 120 -12.53 7.69 9.65
CA THR A 120 -13.72 7.51 8.80
C THR A 120 -13.37 6.57 7.66
N THR A 121 -14.26 5.65 7.34
CA THR A 121 -14.13 4.74 6.19
C THR A 121 -15.43 4.78 5.42
N GLU A 122 -15.33 4.98 4.10
CA GLU A 122 -16.50 5.20 3.24
C GLU A 122 -16.30 4.68 1.81
N LEU A 123 -17.39 4.30 1.16
CA LEU A 123 -17.45 4.02 -0.26
C LEU A 123 -17.23 5.33 -1.05
N VAL A 124 -16.24 5.34 -1.95
CA VAL A 124 -15.98 6.49 -2.84
C VAL A 124 -16.97 6.49 -4.00
N LYS A 125 -17.13 5.31 -4.61
CA LYS A 125 -18.01 5.15 -5.76
C LYS A 125 -18.42 3.70 -5.91
N ASP A 126 -19.73 3.45 -6.08
CA ASP A 126 -20.28 2.25 -6.65
C ASP A 126 -20.17 2.37 -8.18
N ILE A 127 -19.09 1.78 -8.74
CA ILE A 127 -18.72 1.88 -10.17
C ILE A 127 -19.56 0.89 -10.99
N SER A 128 -19.81 -0.31 -10.41
CA SER A 128 -20.64 -1.36 -11.01
C SER A 128 -21.91 -1.55 -10.17
N PRO A 129 -22.97 -0.73 -10.36
CA PRO A 129 -24.06 -0.60 -9.42
C PRO A 129 -24.79 -1.89 -9.04
N GLY A 130 -25.09 -2.01 -7.74
CA GLY A 130 -25.79 -3.14 -7.15
C GLY A 130 -24.83 -4.22 -6.63
N GLU A 131 -25.18 -5.51 -6.81
CA GLU A 131 -24.36 -6.65 -6.43
C GLU A 131 -23.18 -6.90 -7.40
N GLY A 132 -23.06 -6.07 -8.47
CA GLY A 132 -21.93 -6.11 -9.40
C GLY A 132 -20.64 -5.67 -8.72
N SER A 133 -19.50 -6.06 -9.30
CA SER A 133 -18.19 -5.66 -8.80
C SER A 133 -17.38 -4.99 -9.90
N SER A 134 -16.74 -3.87 -9.57
CA SER A 134 -15.80 -3.20 -10.46
C SER A 134 -14.35 -3.66 -10.25
N TRP A 135 -14.03 -4.28 -9.11
CA TRP A 135 -12.71 -4.80 -8.73
C TRP A 135 -11.58 -3.78 -8.98
N PRO A 136 -11.65 -2.57 -8.39
CA PRO A 136 -10.67 -1.53 -8.64
C PRO A 136 -9.29 -1.94 -8.14
N GLY A 137 -8.25 -1.70 -8.96
CA GLY A 137 -6.88 -2.06 -8.63
C GLY A 137 -5.83 -1.25 -9.39
N GLN A 138 -4.54 -1.65 -9.30
CA GLN A 138 -3.43 -0.96 -9.98
C GLN A 138 -3.32 0.53 -9.61
N PHE A 139 -3.59 0.89 -8.37
CA PHE A 139 -3.70 2.28 -7.94
C PHE A 139 -2.42 3.08 -8.12
N LYS A 140 -2.53 4.27 -8.71
CA LYS A 140 -1.43 5.23 -8.87
C LYS A 140 -1.88 6.66 -8.64
N ALA A 141 -1.35 7.30 -7.62
CA ALA A 141 -1.57 8.73 -7.38
C ALA A 141 -0.70 9.57 -8.32
N PHE A 142 -1.31 10.50 -9.07
CA PHE A 142 -0.64 11.42 -9.97
C PHE A 142 -1.48 12.68 -10.24
N GLY A 143 -0.85 13.86 -10.20
CA GLY A 143 -1.48 15.13 -10.58
C GLY A 143 -2.75 15.47 -9.79
N GLY A 144 -2.83 15.09 -8.51
CA GLY A 144 -4.00 15.32 -7.67
C GLY A 144 -5.16 14.34 -7.90
N ASN A 145 -4.96 13.29 -8.70
CA ASN A 145 -5.90 12.21 -8.92
C ASN A 145 -5.30 10.85 -8.53
N LEU A 146 -6.16 9.91 -8.19
CA LEU A 146 -5.87 8.49 -8.15
C LEU A 146 -6.33 7.89 -9.48
N TYR A 147 -5.41 7.24 -10.20
CA TYR A 147 -5.69 6.45 -11.39
C TYR A 147 -5.72 4.98 -11.01
N PHE A 148 -6.60 4.20 -11.65
CA PHE A 148 -6.79 2.79 -11.34
C PHE A 148 -7.52 2.07 -12.47
N GLU A 149 -7.41 0.77 -12.51
CA GLU A 149 -8.27 -0.08 -13.35
C GLU A 149 -9.59 -0.34 -12.64
N ALA A 150 -10.69 -0.41 -13.39
CA ALA A 150 -11.96 -0.89 -12.87
C ALA A 150 -12.85 -1.39 -14.00
N SER A 151 -13.69 -2.38 -13.70
CA SER A 151 -14.58 -3.03 -14.64
C SER A 151 -16.01 -2.52 -14.55
N THR A 152 -16.67 -2.39 -15.71
CA THR A 152 -18.12 -2.19 -15.78
C THR A 152 -18.77 -3.12 -16.80
N PRO A 153 -20.04 -3.51 -16.62
CA PRO A 153 -20.71 -4.40 -17.56
C PRO A 153 -20.81 -3.85 -18.99
N GLY A 154 -20.70 -2.54 -19.17
CA GLY A 154 -20.84 -1.88 -20.47
C GLY A 154 -19.54 -1.59 -21.21
N ALA A 155 -18.40 -1.51 -20.51
CA ALA A 155 -17.11 -1.12 -21.08
C ALA A 155 -15.97 -2.12 -20.82
N GLY A 156 -16.22 -3.19 -20.04
CA GLY A 156 -15.14 -4.07 -19.58
C GLY A 156 -14.27 -3.36 -18.53
N GLU A 157 -13.00 -3.76 -18.45
CA GLU A 157 -12.00 -3.26 -17.54
C GLU A 157 -11.16 -2.18 -18.22
N GLU A 158 -11.27 -0.96 -17.70
CA GLU A 158 -10.72 0.25 -18.29
C GLU A 158 -9.99 1.11 -17.26
N LEU A 159 -9.27 2.13 -17.75
CA LEU A 159 -8.62 3.12 -16.89
C LEU A 159 -9.64 4.12 -16.33
N TRP A 160 -9.67 4.23 -15.01
CA TRP A 160 -10.49 5.17 -14.25
C TRP A 160 -9.63 6.16 -13.48
N LYS A 161 -10.24 7.24 -13.04
CA LYS A 161 -9.63 8.21 -12.12
C LYS A 161 -10.63 8.79 -11.15
N THR A 162 -10.12 9.21 -9.98
CA THR A 162 -10.87 10.02 -9.00
C THR A 162 -9.98 11.10 -8.39
N ASP A 163 -10.57 12.26 -8.09
CA ASP A 163 -9.97 13.30 -7.25
C ASP A 163 -10.49 13.24 -5.79
N GLY A 164 -11.23 12.14 -5.48
CA GLY A 164 -11.89 11.94 -4.19
C GLY A 164 -13.32 12.51 -4.13
N THR A 165 -13.74 13.27 -5.13
CA THR A 165 -15.10 13.84 -5.25
C THR A 165 -15.79 13.33 -6.51
N THR A 166 -15.04 13.33 -7.62
CA THR A 166 -15.53 12.90 -8.93
C THR A 166 -14.76 11.67 -9.38
N THR A 167 -15.46 10.57 -9.67
CA THR A 167 -14.90 9.33 -10.19
C THR A 167 -15.43 9.08 -11.60
N THR A 168 -14.54 8.94 -12.57
CA THR A 168 -14.89 8.79 -14.00
C THR A 168 -13.92 7.86 -14.71
N GLN A 169 -14.42 7.14 -15.72
CA GLN A 169 -13.59 6.47 -16.70
C GLN A 169 -12.76 7.52 -17.48
N VAL A 170 -11.48 7.25 -17.69
CA VAL A 170 -10.60 8.16 -18.44
C VAL A 170 -10.89 8.08 -19.92
N GLN A 171 -10.92 6.85 -20.42
CA GLN A 171 -11.22 6.55 -21.83
C GLN A 171 -11.58 5.07 -21.97
N ASP A 172 -12.49 4.74 -22.87
CA ASP A 172 -12.73 3.39 -23.36
C ASP A 172 -11.74 3.13 -24.52
N LEU A 173 -10.63 2.46 -24.20
CA LEU A 173 -9.55 2.16 -25.16
C LEU A 173 -9.92 1.00 -26.07
N TYR A 174 -10.78 0.10 -25.60
CA TYR A 174 -11.30 -1.03 -26.38
C TYR A 174 -12.84 -0.97 -26.42
N PRO A 175 -13.44 -0.17 -27.32
CA PRO A 175 -14.86 0.12 -27.32
C PRO A 175 -15.78 -1.10 -27.23
N GLY A 176 -16.73 -1.04 -26.31
CA GLY A 176 -17.70 -2.10 -26.03
C GLY A 176 -17.39 -2.86 -24.75
N THR A 177 -17.74 -4.15 -24.69
CA THR A 177 -17.56 -4.96 -23.46
C THR A 177 -16.20 -5.64 -23.35
N THR A 178 -15.29 -5.37 -24.28
CA THR A 178 -13.92 -5.91 -24.26
C THR A 178 -13.05 -5.02 -23.41
N SER A 179 -12.26 -5.63 -22.51
CA SER A 179 -11.39 -4.90 -21.59
C SER A 179 -10.10 -4.43 -22.28
N SER A 180 -9.61 -3.25 -21.89
CA SER A 180 -8.27 -2.76 -22.28
C SER A 180 -7.16 -3.24 -21.33
N TYR A 181 -7.49 -3.70 -20.12
CA TYR A 181 -6.54 -4.18 -19.11
C TYR A 181 -5.38 -3.21 -18.86
N PRO A 182 -5.63 -2.02 -18.29
CA PRO A 182 -4.56 -1.07 -17.98
C PRO A 182 -3.72 -1.57 -16.81
N GLU A 183 -2.42 -1.79 -17.05
CA GLU A 183 -1.48 -2.36 -16.08
C GLU A 183 -0.20 -1.50 -15.97
N ASP A 184 0.60 -1.73 -14.91
CA ASP A 184 1.92 -1.14 -14.70
C ASP A 184 1.93 0.41 -14.69
N LEU A 185 0.91 1.02 -14.09
CA LEU A 185 0.77 2.48 -14.03
C LEU A 185 2.01 3.14 -13.40
N THR A 186 2.77 3.87 -14.20
CA THR A 186 4.06 4.44 -13.82
C THR A 186 4.14 5.91 -14.16
N VAL A 187 4.56 6.73 -13.19
CA VAL A 187 4.81 8.17 -13.42
C VAL A 187 6.27 8.37 -13.85
N PHE A 188 6.46 8.99 -15.00
CA PHE A 188 7.77 9.37 -15.52
C PHE A 188 7.70 10.72 -16.26
N ASN A 189 8.60 11.63 -15.93
CA ASN A 189 8.67 12.98 -16.55
C ASN A 189 7.31 13.70 -16.57
N ASP A 190 6.64 13.81 -15.41
CA ASP A 190 5.34 14.46 -15.24
C ASP A 190 4.22 13.92 -16.16
N ARG A 191 4.29 12.65 -16.49
CA ARG A 191 3.25 11.93 -17.23
C ARG A 191 2.99 10.56 -16.61
N LEU A 192 1.77 10.07 -16.78
CA LEU A 192 1.39 8.71 -16.43
C LEU A 192 1.52 7.83 -17.68
N TYR A 193 2.22 6.74 -17.54
CA TYR A 193 2.37 5.68 -18.54
C TYR A 193 1.79 4.39 -18.01
N PHE A 194 1.24 3.58 -18.89
CA PHE A 194 0.69 2.27 -18.55
C PHE A 194 0.65 1.38 -19.80
N SER A 195 0.62 0.07 -19.62
CA SER A 195 0.34 -0.90 -20.67
C SER A 195 -1.16 -1.08 -20.80
N ALA A 196 -1.69 -1.13 -22.01
CA ALA A 196 -3.09 -1.45 -22.24
C ALA A 196 -3.33 -2.00 -23.66
N SER A 197 -4.45 -2.68 -23.84
CA SER A 197 -4.91 -3.16 -25.15
C SER A 197 -5.86 -2.17 -25.80
N SER A 198 -5.76 -2.01 -27.11
CA SER A 198 -6.73 -1.31 -27.91
C SER A 198 -7.13 -2.10 -29.15
N ALA A 199 -8.31 -1.82 -29.69
CA ALA A 199 -8.76 -2.46 -30.93
C ALA A 199 -7.87 -2.16 -32.15
N ALA A 200 -7.11 -1.04 -32.11
CA ALA A 200 -6.30 -0.59 -33.24
C ALA A 200 -4.86 -1.12 -33.21
N SER A 201 -4.26 -1.32 -32.03
CA SER A 201 -2.82 -1.62 -31.90
C SER A 201 -2.50 -2.86 -31.08
N GLY A 202 -3.49 -3.52 -30.47
CA GLY A 202 -3.22 -4.59 -29.49
C GLY A 202 -2.74 -4.03 -28.17
N ASN A 203 -1.90 -4.77 -27.43
CA ASN A 203 -1.32 -4.34 -26.13
C ASN A 203 -0.06 -3.52 -26.38
N GLU A 204 -0.06 -2.26 -25.96
CA GLU A 204 1.01 -1.30 -26.18
C GLU A 204 1.19 -0.36 -24.96
N LEU A 205 2.24 0.45 -24.98
CA LEU A 205 2.48 1.52 -24.02
C LEU A 205 1.67 2.77 -24.38
N PHE A 206 0.89 3.26 -23.43
CA PHE A 206 0.09 4.49 -23.49
C PHE A 206 0.65 5.58 -22.60
#